data_1ee79c19a7e232b22ed57a6b414487f1
#
_entry.id   1ee79c19a7e232b22ed57a6b414487f1
#
_cell.length_a   1.000
_cell.length_b   1.000
_cell.length_c   1.000
_cell.angle_alpha   90.00
_cell.angle_beta   90.00
_cell.angle_gamma   90.00
#
_symmetry.space_group_name_H-M   'P 1'
#
loop_
_entity.id
_entity.type
_entity.pdbx_description
1 polymer ?
#
loop_
_entity_poly.entity_id
_entity_poly.type
_entity_poly.pdbx_seq_one_letter_code
_entity_poly.pdbx_strand_id
1 'polypeptide(L)'
;AEILGKDDAIYMSSGTMTNQVSIRTHTEPGDEILIDQNAHIYFYEAGGTAALSGVICNLISGERGVFGAKEMEAVISEKEPHTTIMRPVDLHLPRTKLVCLENTTNRGGGKVWPLEKIAEVEKVARSRNLKMHLDGARIWNAATNLQVQESDIASYFDSVSVCFSKGLGAPVGSALVGSYDFIMEARRFRKQFGGGMRQAGIVAAGALYALENNRKRLNEDHANAKLFARGLEEIKGIQINPDDVETNIIIFSLSEMSSHEFAESLSEQDTHMLPWDDTSIRAVTNLMVTEDQILKALEQIRQIVSK
;
A
#
# COMPACT_ATOMS: atom_id res chain seq x y z
N ALA A 1 -10.66 13.83 6.20
CA ALA A 1 -11.81 13.73 5.33
C ALA A 1 -11.70 14.71 4.16
N GLU A 2 -11.64 16.02 4.42
CA GLU A 2 -11.66 17.11 3.41
C GLU A 2 -10.65 16.90 2.26
N ILE A 3 -9.37 16.63 2.57
CA ILE A 3 -8.31 16.42 1.54
C ILE A 3 -8.64 15.25 0.60
N LEU A 4 -9.35 14.24 1.10
CA LEU A 4 -9.71 13.04 0.35
C LEU A 4 -11.13 13.10 -0.23
N GLY A 5 -11.84 14.23 -0.07
CA GLY A 5 -13.21 14.40 -0.56
C GLY A 5 -14.22 13.42 0.04
N LYS A 6 -14.04 13.05 1.32
CA LYS A 6 -14.93 12.13 2.06
C LYS A 6 -15.62 12.84 3.22
N ASP A 7 -16.75 12.29 3.69
CA ASP A 7 -17.59 12.94 4.69
C ASP A 7 -16.96 12.98 6.07
N ASP A 8 -16.33 11.88 6.51
CA ASP A 8 -15.76 11.74 7.86
C ASP A 8 -14.47 10.92 7.86
N ALA A 9 -13.74 11.00 8.99
CA ALA A 9 -12.48 10.32 9.21
C ALA A 9 -12.35 9.86 10.66
N ILE A 10 -11.57 8.78 10.86
CA ILE A 10 -11.25 8.28 12.18
C ILE A 10 -9.76 7.96 12.30
N TYR A 11 -9.09 8.57 13.29
CA TYR A 11 -7.68 8.32 13.58
C TYR A 11 -7.47 6.98 14.28
N MET A 12 -6.43 6.26 13.89
CA MET A 12 -6.01 4.97 14.44
C MET A 12 -4.49 4.90 14.58
N SER A 13 -4.00 3.96 15.35
CA SER A 13 -2.57 3.81 15.64
C SER A 13 -1.73 3.33 14.45
N SER A 14 -2.32 2.56 13.53
CA SER A 14 -1.59 1.92 12.43
C SER A 14 -2.44 1.74 11.18
N GLY A 15 -1.77 1.58 10.02
CA GLY A 15 -2.42 1.21 8.75
C GLY A 15 -3.06 -0.17 8.80
N THR A 16 -2.45 -1.13 9.48
CA THR A 16 -3.06 -2.45 9.72
C THR A 16 -4.40 -2.31 10.41
N MET A 17 -4.50 -1.48 11.45
CA MET A 17 -5.78 -1.27 12.13
C MET A 17 -6.82 -0.61 11.22
N THR A 18 -6.45 0.38 10.41
CA THR A 18 -7.38 1.03 9.48
C THR A 18 -7.90 0.06 8.42
N ASN A 19 -7.02 -0.80 7.87
CA ASN A 19 -7.40 -1.84 6.92
C ASN A 19 -8.33 -2.88 7.55
N GLN A 20 -7.97 -3.43 8.71
CA GLN A 20 -8.77 -4.47 9.36
C GLN A 20 -10.14 -3.95 9.84
N VAL A 21 -10.20 -2.71 10.34
CA VAL A 21 -11.46 -2.05 10.68
C VAL A 21 -12.30 -1.81 9.43
N SER A 22 -11.69 -1.38 8.32
CA SER A 22 -12.40 -1.17 7.06
C SER A 22 -13.02 -2.47 6.52
N ILE A 23 -12.21 -3.54 6.46
CA ILE A 23 -12.68 -4.84 5.99
C ILE A 23 -13.84 -5.33 6.85
N ARG A 24 -13.70 -5.28 8.17
CA ARG A 24 -14.77 -5.71 9.08
C ARG A 24 -16.05 -4.87 8.94
N THR A 25 -15.92 -3.59 8.60
CA THR A 25 -17.07 -2.70 8.39
C THR A 25 -17.81 -2.99 7.07
N HIS A 26 -17.10 -3.45 6.04
CA HIS A 26 -17.67 -3.77 4.74
C HIS A 26 -18.20 -5.20 4.61
N THR A 27 -17.82 -6.10 5.52
CA THR A 27 -18.03 -7.55 5.36
C THR A 27 -18.60 -8.21 6.61
N GLU A 28 -19.17 -9.40 6.41
CA GLU A 28 -19.58 -10.30 7.47
C GLU A 28 -18.74 -11.58 7.44
N PRO A 29 -18.63 -12.33 8.57
CA PRO A 29 -17.94 -13.61 8.56
C PRO A 29 -18.49 -14.57 7.50
N GLY A 30 -17.58 -15.19 6.73
CA GLY A 30 -17.92 -16.05 5.59
C GLY A 30 -18.02 -15.33 4.26
N ASP A 31 -17.92 -14.00 4.22
CA ASP A 31 -17.79 -13.24 2.98
C ASP A 31 -16.37 -13.36 2.40
N GLU A 32 -16.21 -12.92 1.18
CA GLU A 32 -14.95 -12.93 0.42
C GLU A 32 -14.57 -11.51 -0.02
N ILE A 33 -13.27 -11.24 -0.02
CA ILE A 33 -12.67 -10.03 -0.60
C ILE A 33 -11.74 -10.39 -1.76
N LEU A 34 -11.73 -9.55 -2.80
CA LEU A 34 -10.79 -9.64 -3.92
C LEU A 34 -9.58 -8.75 -3.63
N ILE A 35 -8.38 -9.28 -3.79
CA ILE A 35 -7.15 -8.57 -3.44
C ILE A 35 -5.95 -9.11 -4.22
N ASP A 36 -4.96 -8.26 -4.52
CA ASP A 36 -3.70 -8.74 -5.11
C ASP A 36 -2.97 -9.69 -4.14
N GLN A 37 -2.38 -10.76 -4.68
CA GLN A 37 -1.66 -11.78 -3.91
C GLN A 37 -0.46 -11.24 -3.11
N ASN A 38 0.09 -10.08 -3.49
CA ASN A 38 1.22 -9.42 -2.86
C ASN A 38 0.79 -8.20 -2.01
N ALA A 39 -0.51 -7.92 -1.89
CA ALA A 39 -1.00 -6.78 -1.12
C ALA A 39 -0.62 -6.89 0.36
N HIS A 40 -0.34 -5.76 0.99
CA HIS A 40 0.04 -5.68 2.40
C HIS A 40 -0.99 -6.32 3.33
N ILE A 41 -2.27 -6.08 3.08
CA ILE A 41 -3.40 -6.64 3.83
C ILE A 41 -3.32 -8.18 3.90
N TYR A 42 -2.98 -8.82 2.78
CA TYR A 42 -2.88 -10.28 2.72
C TYR A 42 -1.57 -10.78 3.33
N PHE A 43 -0.46 -10.13 3.02
CA PHE A 43 0.88 -10.67 3.25
C PHE A 43 1.47 -10.31 4.62
N TYR A 44 1.16 -9.08 5.14
CA TYR A 44 1.86 -8.51 6.30
C TYR A 44 0.98 -8.17 7.50
N GLU A 45 -0.30 -8.52 7.48
CA GLU A 45 -1.23 -8.20 8.58
C GLU A 45 -1.61 -9.42 9.44
N ALA A 46 -0.69 -10.39 9.53
CA ALA A 46 -0.75 -11.54 10.44
C ALA A 46 -2.07 -12.36 10.33
N GLY A 47 -2.64 -12.46 9.12
CA GLY A 47 -3.91 -13.15 8.91
C GLY A 47 -5.11 -12.42 9.51
N GLY A 48 -5.00 -11.10 9.69
CA GLY A 48 -6.02 -10.26 10.32
C GLY A 48 -7.39 -10.36 9.67
N THR A 49 -7.46 -10.50 8.34
CA THR A 49 -8.70 -10.67 7.58
C THR A 49 -9.51 -11.87 8.06
N ALA A 50 -8.86 -13.01 8.28
CA ALA A 50 -9.50 -14.21 8.82
C ALA A 50 -9.76 -14.08 10.32
N ALA A 51 -8.79 -13.59 11.08
CA ALA A 51 -8.86 -13.56 12.54
C ALA A 51 -9.87 -12.54 13.09
N LEU A 52 -10.00 -11.36 12.44
CA LEU A 52 -10.81 -10.25 12.94
C LEU A 52 -12.13 -10.10 12.18
N SER A 53 -12.18 -10.46 10.91
CA SER A 53 -13.37 -10.32 10.08
C SER A 53 -13.99 -11.64 9.65
N GLY A 54 -13.24 -12.75 9.74
CA GLY A 54 -13.72 -14.07 9.32
C GLY A 54 -13.94 -14.18 7.81
N VAL A 55 -13.19 -13.38 7.00
CA VAL A 55 -13.36 -13.34 5.55
C VAL A 55 -12.29 -14.15 4.84
N ILE A 56 -12.61 -14.58 3.62
CA ILE A 56 -11.71 -15.29 2.71
C ILE A 56 -11.08 -14.28 1.76
N CYS A 57 -9.76 -14.35 1.56
CA CYS A 57 -9.08 -13.59 0.52
C CYS A 57 -9.07 -14.41 -0.78
N ASN A 58 -9.68 -13.88 -1.83
CA ASN A 58 -9.59 -14.41 -3.18
C ASN A 58 -8.54 -13.60 -3.94
N LEU A 59 -7.47 -14.26 -4.37
CA LEU A 59 -6.24 -13.62 -4.80
C LEU A 59 -6.25 -13.36 -6.30
N ILE A 60 -5.87 -12.15 -6.68
CA ILE A 60 -5.65 -11.75 -8.06
C ILE A 60 -4.13 -11.61 -8.28
N SER A 61 -3.62 -12.11 -9.40
CA SER A 61 -2.23 -11.94 -9.79
C SER A 61 -2.06 -10.68 -10.65
N GLY A 62 -1.63 -9.60 -10.04
CA GLY A 62 -1.31 -8.34 -10.71
C GLY A 62 0.17 -8.20 -11.05
N GLU A 63 0.50 -7.41 -12.05
CA GLU A 63 1.87 -7.01 -12.34
C GLU A 63 2.34 -5.98 -11.33
N ARG A 64 3.30 -6.35 -10.47
CA ARG A 64 3.80 -5.51 -9.38
C ARG A 64 2.66 -5.00 -8.45
N GLY A 65 1.61 -5.82 -8.28
CA GLY A 65 0.46 -5.49 -7.43
C GLY A 65 -0.66 -4.69 -8.13
N VAL A 66 -0.53 -4.42 -9.43
CA VAL A 66 -1.54 -3.73 -10.25
C VAL A 66 -2.21 -4.74 -11.18
N PHE A 67 -3.51 -4.90 -11.06
CA PHE A 67 -4.33 -5.75 -11.92
C PHE A 67 -5.38 -4.93 -12.68
N GLY A 68 -5.92 -5.46 -13.75
CA GLY A 68 -6.98 -4.81 -14.52
C GLY A 68 -8.35 -5.46 -14.32
N ALA A 69 -9.34 -4.90 -15.00
CA ALA A 69 -10.70 -5.44 -15.04
C ALA A 69 -10.72 -6.90 -15.51
N LYS A 70 -9.89 -7.26 -16.50
CA LYS A 70 -9.84 -8.60 -17.08
C LYS A 70 -9.38 -9.66 -16.07
N GLU A 71 -8.32 -9.38 -15.32
CA GLU A 71 -7.82 -10.26 -14.27
C GLU A 71 -8.85 -10.42 -13.16
N MET A 72 -9.49 -9.34 -12.76
CA MET A 72 -10.56 -9.35 -11.76
C MET A 72 -11.76 -10.16 -12.25
N GLU A 73 -12.23 -9.95 -13.48
CA GLU A 73 -13.35 -10.69 -14.06
C GLU A 73 -13.06 -12.19 -14.16
N ALA A 74 -11.83 -12.59 -14.53
CA ALA A 74 -11.44 -13.98 -14.60
C ALA A 74 -11.61 -14.69 -13.24
N VAL A 75 -11.10 -14.08 -12.16
CA VAL A 75 -11.23 -14.62 -10.80
C VAL A 75 -12.69 -14.71 -10.32
N ILE A 76 -13.51 -13.73 -10.68
CA ILE A 76 -14.95 -13.76 -10.36
C ILE A 76 -15.65 -14.85 -11.18
N SER A 77 -15.38 -14.95 -12.50
CA SER A 77 -16.05 -15.86 -13.41
C SER A 77 -15.73 -17.33 -13.12
N GLU A 78 -14.53 -17.64 -12.62
CA GLU A 78 -14.17 -18.99 -12.18
C GLU A 78 -15.10 -19.51 -11.06
N LYS A 79 -15.70 -18.59 -10.31
CA LYS A 79 -16.62 -18.87 -9.20
C LYS A 79 -18.08 -18.60 -9.56
N GLU A 80 -18.37 -18.11 -10.76
CA GLU A 80 -19.76 -17.94 -11.17
C GLU A 80 -20.46 -19.32 -11.20
N PRO A 81 -21.53 -19.48 -10.43
CA PRO A 81 -22.21 -20.75 -10.35
C PRO A 81 -22.75 -21.12 -11.73
N HIS A 82 -22.67 -22.39 -12.10
CA HIS A 82 -23.47 -22.96 -13.17
C HIS A 82 -24.96 -22.87 -12.74
N THR A 83 -25.50 -21.64 -12.74
CA THR A 83 -26.88 -21.42 -12.34
C THR A 83 -27.81 -22.12 -13.31
N THR A 84 -28.53 -23.11 -12.80
CA THR A 84 -29.68 -23.65 -13.49
C THR A 84 -30.93 -22.90 -12.98
N ILE A 85 -32.02 -22.98 -13.74
CA ILE A 85 -33.33 -22.44 -13.34
C ILE A 85 -33.74 -22.93 -11.92
N MET A 86 -33.25 -24.08 -11.47
CA MET A 86 -33.50 -24.68 -10.16
C MET A 86 -32.58 -24.20 -9.02
N ARG A 87 -31.48 -23.48 -9.33
CA ARG A 87 -30.51 -22.97 -8.33
C ARG A 87 -30.07 -21.56 -8.71
N PRO A 88 -30.89 -20.54 -8.43
CA PRO A 88 -30.58 -19.16 -8.78
C PRO A 88 -29.45 -18.55 -7.94
N VAL A 89 -29.08 -19.19 -6.83
CA VAL A 89 -28.00 -18.78 -5.92
C VAL A 89 -27.16 -20.00 -5.60
N ASP A 90 -25.84 -19.91 -5.78
CA ASP A 90 -24.93 -20.96 -5.33
C ASP A 90 -24.69 -20.81 -3.82
N LEU A 91 -25.21 -21.74 -3.07
CA LEU A 91 -25.07 -21.80 -1.61
C LEU A 91 -23.72 -22.37 -1.14
N HIS A 92 -22.89 -22.86 -2.08
CA HIS A 92 -21.61 -23.48 -1.77
C HIS A 92 -20.44 -22.50 -1.78
N LEU A 93 -20.61 -21.33 -2.38
CA LEU A 93 -19.54 -20.32 -2.54
C LEU A 93 -19.70 -19.15 -1.56
N PRO A 94 -18.60 -18.59 -1.07
CA PRO A 94 -18.63 -17.35 -0.29
C PRO A 94 -19.13 -16.19 -1.17
N ARG A 95 -19.74 -15.20 -0.51
CA ARG A 95 -20.22 -13.99 -1.21
C ARG A 95 -19.09 -13.00 -1.33
N THR A 96 -18.67 -12.66 -2.53
CA THR A 96 -17.76 -11.54 -2.75
C THR A 96 -18.42 -10.21 -2.39
N LYS A 97 -17.78 -9.39 -1.56
CA LYS A 97 -18.33 -8.12 -1.04
C LYS A 97 -17.44 -6.92 -1.29
N LEU A 98 -16.14 -7.11 -1.32
CA LEU A 98 -15.17 -6.02 -1.29
C LEU A 98 -14.02 -6.29 -2.26
N VAL A 99 -13.58 -5.25 -2.95
CA VAL A 99 -12.32 -5.23 -3.70
C VAL A 99 -11.35 -4.32 -2.96
N CYS A 100 -10.15 -4.83 -2.65
CA CYS A 100 -9.10 -4.08 -1.98
C CYS A 100 -7.94 -3.81 -2.96
N LEU A 101 -7.59 -2.54 -3.14
CA LEU A 101 -6.40 -2.11 -3.87
C LEU A 101 -5.38 -1.53 -2.89
N GLU A 102 -4.09 -1.58 -3.26
CA GLU A 102 -3.00 -0.95 -2.50
C GLU A 102 -2.28 0.08 -3.37
N ASN A 103 -2.21 1.35 -2.96
CA ASN A 103 -1.52 2.41 -3.71
C ASN A 103 -0.71 3.34 -2.77
N THR A 104 0.60 3.46 -3.00
CA THR A 104 1.44 2.69 -3.94
C THR A 104 1.70 1.29 -3.40
N THR A 105 1.93 0.33 -4.31
CA THR A 105 2.13 -1.07 -3.93
C THR A 105 3.47 -1.26 -3.21
N ASN A 106 3.46 -1.91 -2.06
CA ASN A 106 4.66 -2.11 -1.26
C ASN A 106 5.61 -3.15 -1.88
N ARG A 107 5.09 -4.36 -2.14
CA ARG A 107 5.87 -5.44 -2.75
C ARG A 107 6.17 -5.19 -4.24
N GLY A 108 5.37 -4.37 -4.89
CA GLY A 108 5.59 -3.94 -6.26
C GLY A 108 6.66 -2.84 -6.44
N GLY A 109 7.38 -2.46 -5.36
CA GLY A 109 8.44 -1.45 -5.44
C GLY A 109 7.90 -0.02 -5.57
N GLY A 110 6.79 0.29 -4.92
CA GLY A 110 6.21 1.63 -4.95
C GLY A 110 5.49 1.97 -6.25
N LYS A 111 5.06 0.94 -7.00
CA LYS A 111 4.30 1.13 -8.26
C LYS A 111 3.01 1.87 -7.99
N VAL A 112 2.71 2.81 -8.86
CA VAL A 112 1.50 3.64 -8.81
C VAL A 112 0.41 3.00 -9.69
N TRP A 113 -0.81 2.95 -9.19
CA TRP A 113 -1.96 2.58 -9.99
C TRP A 113 -2.34 3.74 -10.93
N PRO A 114 -2.34 3.53 -12.27
CA PRO A 114 -2.90 4.50 -13.19
C PRO A 114 -4.40 4.71 -12.91
N LEU A 115 -4.89 5.96 -13.01
CA LEU A 115 -6.30 6.26 -12.73
C LEU A 115 -7.26 5.49 -13.65
N GLU A 116 -6.88 5.31 -14.92
CA GLU A 116 -7.67 4.53 -15.89
C GLU A 116 -7.82 3.06 -15.47
N LYS A 117 -6.78 2.46 -14.88
CA LYS A 117 -6.84 1.10 -14.34
C LYS A 117 -7.75 1.01 -13.11
N ILE A 118 -7.69 2.01 -12.23
CA ILE A 118 -8.61 2.10 -11.09
C ILE A 118 -10.06 2.21 -11.59
N ALA A 119 -10.31 3.07 -12.59
CA ALA A 119 -11.64 3.25 -13.18
C ALA A 119 -12.17 1.97 -13.85
N GLU A 120 -11.31 1.21 -14.55
CA GLU A 120 -11.69 -0.08 -15.13
C GLU A 120 -12.13 -1.07 -14.04
N VAL A 121 -11.35 -1.20 -12.96
CA VAL A 121 -11.67 -2.07 -11.83
C VAL A 121 -12.95 -1.61 -11.12
N GLU A 122 -13.10 -0.30 -10.89
CA GLU A 122 -14.31 0.26 -10.29
C GLU A 122 -15.54 -0.09 -11.10
N LYS A 123 -15.51 0.08 -12.41
CA LYS A 123 -16.64 -0.23 -13.29
C LYS A 123 -17.11 -1.68 -13.13
N VAL A 124 -16.18 -2.63 -13.06
CA VAL A 124 -16.49 -4.05 -12.79
C VAL A 124 -17.07 -4.22 -11.40
N ALA A 125 -16.44 -3.63 -10.38
CA ALA A 125 -16.89 -3.71 -9.00
C ALA A 125 -18.33 -3.20 -8.85
N ARG A 126 -18.63 -2.01 -9.39
CA ARG A 126 -19.98 -1.41 -9.32
C ARG A 126 -21.03 -2.23 -10.07
N SER A 127 -20.69 -2.80 -11.23
CA SER A 127 -21.62 -3.65 -11.99
C SER A 127 -22.05 -4.91 -11.22
N ARG A 128 -21.24 -5.31 -10.24
CA ARG A 128 -21.48 -6.49 -9.38
C ARG A 128 -21.88 -6.13 -7.93
N ASN A 129 -22.18 -4.86 -7.68
CA ASN A 129 -22.51 -4.33 -6.34
C ASN A 129 -21.43 -4.58 -5.28
N LEU A 130 -20.16 -4.62 -5.70
CA LEU A 130 -19.04 -4.74 -4.77
C LEU A 130 -18.63 -3.36 -4.24
N LYS A 131 -18.22 -3.33 -2.98
CA LYS A 131 -17.55 -2.17 -2.38
C LYS A 131 -16.08 -2.14 -2.77
N MET A 132 -15.48 -0.95 -2.67
CA MET A 132 -14.05 -0.77 -2.92
C MET A 132 -13.37 -0.10 -1.74
N HIS A 133 -12.28 -0.71 -1.28
CA HIS A 133 -11.37 -0.18 -0.26
C HIS A 133 -9.99 0.08 -0.85
N LEU A 134 -9.40 1.23 -0.50
CA LEU A 134 -8.01 1.54 -0.83
C LEU A 134 -7.15 1.44 0.43
N ASP A 135 -6.17 0.51 0.44
CA ASP A 135 -4.98 0.68 1.25
C ASP A 135 -4.12 1.79 0.63
N GLY A 136 -4.41 3.00 1.04
CA GLY A 136 -3.73 4.22 0.62
C GLY A 136 -2.59 4.60 1.56
N ALA A 137 -1.87 3.61 2.12
CA ALA A 137 -0.76 3.87 3.05
C ALA A 137 0.30 4.82 2.46
N ARG A 138 0.37 4.90 1.12
CA ARG A 138 1.23 5.84 0.37
C ARG A 138 0.46 6.62 -0.71
N ILE A 139 -0.81 6.90 -0.49
CA ILE A 139 -1.63 7.69 -1.42
C ILE A 139 -1.01 9.07 -1.72
N TRP A 140 -0.33 9.66 -0.72
CA TRP A 140 0.40 10.92 -0.86
C TRP A 140 1.49 10.84 -1.93
N ASN A 141 2.24 9.74 -1.96
CA ASN A 141 3.24 9.45 -3.00
C ASN A 141 2.58 9.20 -4.36
N ALA A 142 1.47 8.46 -4.39
CA ALA A 142 0.74 8.21 -5.63
C ALA A 142 0.22 9.51 -6.26
N ALA A 143 -0.43 10.37 -5.47
CA ALA A 143 -0.94 11.66 -5.92
C ALA A 143 0.19 12.59 -6.41
N THR A 144 1.34 12.60 -5.69
CA THR A 144 2.53 13.34 -6.09
C THR A 144 3.08 12.86 -7.44
N ASN A 145 3.17 11.55 -7.66
CA ASN A 145 3.66 10.98 -8.93
C ASN A 145 2.70 11.26 -10.09
N LEU A 146 1.41 11.07 -9.88
CA LEU A 146 0.37 11.31 -10.89
C LEU A 146 0.09 12.80 -11.14
N GLN A 147 0.58 13.69 -10.27
CA GLN A 147 0.30 15.13 -10.30
C GLN A 147 -1.21 15.46 -10.22
N VAL A 148 -1.94 14.72 -9.38
CA VAL A 148 -3.38 14.89 -9.12
C VAL A 148 -3.63 15.18 -7.64
N GLN A 149 -4.87 15.56 -7.30
CA GLN A 149 -5.28 15.65 -5.90
C GLN A 149 -5.51 14.24 -5.33
N GLU A 150 -5.27 14.07 -4.04
CA GLU A 150 -5.57 12.80 -3.37
C GLU A 150 -7.05 12.42 -3.45
N SER A 151 -7.94 13.42 -3.51
CA SER A 151 -9.38 13.24 -3.72
C SER A 151 -9.71 12.61 -5.08
N ASP A 152 -8.91 12.86 -6.12
CA ASP A 152 -9.13 12.27 -7.44
C ASP A 152 -8.95 10.76 -7.39
N ILE A 153 -7.92 10.28 -6.65
CA ILE A 153 -7.70 8.85 -6.41
C ILE A 153 -8.80 8.31 -5.48
N ALA A 154 -9.06 9.00 -4.37
CA ALA A 154 -10.00 8.54 -3.35
C ALA A 154 -11.45 8.45 -3.85
N SER A 155 -11.82 9.20 -4.90
CA SER A 155 -13.19 9.25 -5.44
C SER A 155 -13.70 7.88 -5.89
N TYR A 156 -12.84 7.00 -6.36
CA TYR A 156 -13.19 5.65 -6.82
C TYR A 156 -13.57 4.67 -5.70
N PHE A 157 -13.26 4.99 -4.42
CA PHE A 157 -13.36 4.06 -3.30
C PHE A 157 -14.45 4.45 -2.31
N ASP A 158 -15.10 3.44 -1.70
CA ASP A 158 -16.05 3.65 -0.60
C ASP A 158 -15.31 4.01 0.70
N SER A 159 -14.11 3.47 0.89
CA SER A 159 -13.25 3.76 2.04
C SER A 159 -11.78 3.81 1.67
N VAL A 160 -11.02 4.65 2.35
CA VAL A 160 -9.56 4.80 2.13
C VAL A 160 -8.84 4.80 3.47
N SER A 161 -7.84 3.94 3.60
CA SER A 161 -6.84 3.96 4.67
C SER A 161 -5.67 4.84 4.26
N VAL A 162 -5.19 5.72 5.13
CA VAL A 162 -4.00 6.54 4.89
C VAL A 162 -3.05 6.47 6.07
N CYS A 163 -1.74 6.49 5.81
CA CYS A 163 -0.71 6.55 6.84
C CYS A 163 -0.04 7.93 6.88
N PHE A 164 0.21 8.41 8.10
CA PHE A 164 0.99 9.63 8.35
C PHE A 164 2.45 9.29 8.72
N SER A 165 2.70 8.09 9.24
CA SER A 165 3.99 7.62 9.76
C SER A 165 4.91 6.95 8.72
N LYS A 166 4.74 7.29 7.44
CA LYS A 166 5.60 6.87 6.32
C LYS A 166 6.26 8.10 5.69
N GLY A 167 6.10 8.36 4.40
CA GLY A 167 6.71 9.50 3.71
C GLY A 167 6.42 10.87 4.34
N LEU A 168 5.27 11.03 4.98
CA LEU A 168 4.96 12.27 5.71
C LEU A 168 5.77 12.46 7.02
N GLY A 169 6.35 11.40 7.58
CA GLY A 169 7.26 11.49 8.72
C GLY A 169 6.60 11.74 10.07
N ALA A 170 5.30 11.50 10.23
CA ALA A 170 4.70 11.53 11.55
C ALA A 170 5.23 10.38 12.43
N PRO A 171 5.38 10.58 13.75
CA PRO A 171 5.91 9.54 14.64
C PRO A 171 5.00 8.31 14.71
N VAL A 172 3.69 8.47 14.55
CA VAL A 172 2.68 7.42 14.61
C VAL A 172 1.38 7.90 13.98
N GLY A 173 0.60 6.95 13.44
CA GLY A 173 -0.79 7.19 13.10
C GLY A 173 -1.15 6.98 11.65
N SER A 174 -2.42 6.66 11.52
CA SER A 174 -3.14 6.43 10.27
C SER A 174 -4.57 6.95 10.42
N ALA A 175 -5.28 7.10 9.32
CA ALA A 175 -6.69 7.42 9.36
C ALA A 175 -7.46 6.54 8.36
N LEU A 176 -8.67 6.19 8.73
CA LEU A 176 -9.66 5.61 7.84
C LEU A 176 -10.69 6.69 7.50
N VAL A 177 -10.97 6.88 6.21
CA VAL A 177 -11.94 7.85 5.73
C VAL A 177 -13.02 7.18 4.88
N GLY A 178 -14.21 7.74 4.87
CA GLY A 178 -15.36 7.23 4.13
C GLY A 178 -16.62 8.09 4.34
N SER A 179 -17.79 7.53 4.04
CA SER A 179 -19.05 8.17 4.36
C SER A 179 -19.25 8.27 5.88
N TYR A 180 -20.11 9.19 6.30
CA TYR A 180 -20.42 9.37 7.72
C TYR A 180 -20.90 8.07 8.38
N ASP A 181 -21.87 7.39 7.78
CA ASP A 181 -22.43 6.14 8.33
C ASP A 181 -21.37 5.02 8.42
N PHE A 182 -20.53 4.90 7.39
CA PHE A 182 -19.40 3.95 7.40
C PHE A 182 -18.43 4.21 8.56
N ILE A 183 -18.05 5.47 8.77
CA ILE A 183 -17.13 5.85 9.84
C ILE A 183 -17.76 5.66 11.22
N MET A 184 -19.07 5.90 11.37
CA MET A 184 -19.77 5.64 12.63
C MET A 184 -19.73 4.14 13.02
N GLU A 185 -19.91 3.24 12.06
CA GLU A 185 -19.75 1.80 12.32
C GLU A 185 -18.28 1.40 12.52
N ALA A 186 -17.37 1.96 11.76
CA ALA A 186 -15.92 1.76 11.92
C ALA A 186 -15.44 2.14 13.34
N ARG A 187 -16.05 3.15 13.99
CA ARG A 187 -15.75 3.51 15.40
C ARG A 187 -16.03 2.37 16.36
N ARG A 188 -17.07 1.56 16.13
CA ARG A 188 -17.38 0.37 16.95
C ARG A 188 -16.31 -0.67 16.81
N PHE A 189 -15.92 -1.01 15.55
CA PHE A 189 -14.89 -2.00 15.30
C PHE A 189 -13.52 -1.56 15.78
N ARG A 190 -13.15 -0.27 15.62
CA ARG A 190 -11.95 0.27 16.27
C ARG A 190 -11.96 0.02 17.77
N LYS A 191 -13.09 0.23 18.44
CA LYS A 191 -13.20 -0.01 19.88
C LYS A 191 -13.06 -1.49 20.24
N GLN A 192 -13.69 -2.39 19.46
CA GLN A 192 -13.59 -3.84 19.66
C GLN A 192 -12.15 -4.34 19.49
N PHE A 193 -11.40 -3.79 18.53
CA PHE A 193 -10.01 -4.16 18.26
C PHE A 193 -9.00 -3.47 19.21
N GLY A 194 -9.47 -2.78 20.24
CA GLY A 194 -8.62 -2.14 21.25
C GLY A 194 -8.04 -0.79 20.83
N GLY A 195 -8.41 -0.25 19.66
CA GLY A 195 -7.85 0.98 19.08
C GLY A 195 -8.45 2.30 19.61
N GLY A 196 -9.30 2.25 20.63
CA GLY A 196 -9.89 3.44 21.22
C GLY A 196 -8.95 4.14 22.19
N MET A 197 -8.08 4.99 21.68
CA MET A 197 -7.13 5.76 22.50
C MET A 197 -7.82 6.99 23.15
N ARG A 198 -7.52 7.20 24.44
CA ARG A 198 -7.79 8.47 25.13
C ARG A 198 -6.62 9.41 24.92
N GLN A 199 -6.88 10.72 24.99
CA GLN A 199 -5.88 11.78 24.83
C GLN A 199 -5.02 11.63 23.55
N ALA A 200 -5.61 11.11 22.48
CA ALA A 200 -4.93 10.87 21.20
C ALA A 200 -4.44 12.18 20.52
N GLY A 201 -4.88 13.34 20.99
CA GLY A 201 -4.44 14.64 20.46
C GLY A 201 -2.92 14.83 20.46
N ILE A 202 -2.19 14.26 21.44
CA ILE A 202 -0.72 14.34 21.49
C ILE A 202 -0.10 13.68 20.24
N VAL A 203 -0.50 12.46 19.92
CA VAL A 203 0.03 11.73 18.75
C VAL A 203 -0.58 12.24 17.45
N ALA A 204 -1.84 12.66 17.45
CA ALA A 204 -2.51 13.23 16.29
C ALA A 204 -1.94 14.60 15.88
N ALA A 205 -1.39 15.37 16.81
CA ALA A 205 -0.72 16.64 16.50
C ALA A 205 0.48 16.43 15.58
N GLY A 206 1.29 15.39 15.81
CA GLY A 206 2.39 15.02 14.92
C GLY A 206 1.90 14.62 13.52
N ALA A 207 0.79 13.89 13.44
CA ALA A 207 0.18 13.52 12.17
C ALA A 207 -0.38 14.76 11.43
N LEU A 208 -1.01 15.69 12.14
CA LEU A 208 -1.52 16.95 11.57
C LEU A 208 -0.38 17.80 11.03
N TYR A 209 0.68 18.00 11.84
CA TYR A 209 1.87 18.73 11.39
C TYR A 209 2.47 18.13 10.12
N ALA A 210 2.65 16.81 10.09
CA ALA A 210 3.20 16.09 8.95
C ALA A 210 2.33 16.26 7.69
N LEU A 211 1.02 16.19 7.85
CA LEU A 211 0.04 16.37 6.77
C LEU A 211 0.09 17.79 6.18
N GLU A 212 0.20 18.81 7.01
CA GLU A 212 0.20 20.21 6.59
C GLU A 212 1.54 20.65 5.98
N ASN A 213 2.66 20.10 6.46
CA ASN A 213 3.99 20.60 6.15
C ASN A 213 4.78 19.69 5.19
N ASN A 214 4.56 18.36 5.21
CA ASN A 214 5.46 17.43 4.52
C ASN A 214 4.93 16.86 3.20
N ARG A 215 3.66 17.10 2.83
CA ARG A 215 3.10 16.56 1.57
C ARG A 215 3.87 17.02 0.34
N LYS A 216 4.15 18.31 0.23
CA LYS A 216 4.82 18.90 -0.94
C LYS A 216 6.26 18.43 -1.14
N ARG A 217 6.92 18.05 -0.04
CA ARG A 217 8.32 17.61 -0.10
C ARG A 217 8.51 16.15 -0.58
N LEU A 218 7.42 15.39 -0.74
CA LEU A 218 7.52 14.02 -1.28
C LEU A 218 8.17 13.96 -2.67
N ASN A 219 8.12 15.06 -3.43
CA ASN A 219 8.87 15.19 -4.68
C ASN A 219 10.40 15.02 -4.49
N GLU A 220 10.94 15.47 -3.34
CA GLU A 220 12.37 15.32 -3.01
C GLU A 220 12.69 13.84 -2.79
N ASP A 221 11.83 13.10 -2.07
CA ASP A 221 12.00 11.67 -1.86
C ASP A 221 11.99 10.90 -3.20
N HIS A 222 11.09 11.27 -4.13
CA HIS A 222 11.03 10.68 -5.47
C HIS A 222 12.27 11.02 -6.32
N ALA A 223 12.75 12.28 -6.25
CA ALA A 223 13.96 12.70 -6.95
C ALA A 223 15.18 11.92 -6.44
N ASN A 224 15.35 11.80 -5.12
CA ASN A 224 16.41 11.03 -4.49
C ASN A 224 16.33 9.54 -4.86
N ALA A 225 15.13 8.95 -4.93
CA ALA A 225 14.95 7.57 -5.36
C ALA A 225 15.40 7.35 -6.80
N LYS A 226 15.04 8.26 -7.71
CA LYS A 226 15.46 8.21 -9.12
C LYS A 226 16.96 8.43 -9.29
N LEU A 227 17.55 9.38 -8.56
CA LEU A 227 18.99 9.59 -8.54
C LEU A 227 19.72 8.32 -8.10
N PHE A 228 19.26 7.70 -7.01
CA PHE A 228 19.84 6.48 -6.50
C PHE A 228 19.73 5.32 -7.50
N ALA A 229 18.55 5.12 -8.10
CA ALA A 229 18.32 4.05 -9.08
C ALA A 229 19.22 4.19 -10.31
N ARG A 230 19.39 5.40 -10.87
CA ARG A 230 20.31 5.67 -11.99
C ARG A 230 21.76 5.42 -11.61
N GLY A 231 22.17 5.83 -10.39
CA GLY A 231 23.53 5.57 -9.92
C GLY A 231 23.81 4.09 -9.68
N LEU A 232 22.80 3.30 -9.28
CA LEU A 232 22.90 1.85 -9.12
C LEU A 232 23.02 1.12 -10.47
N GLU A 233 22.31 1.58 -11.52
CA GLU A 233 22.38 1.00 -12.86
C GLU A 233 23.80 1.03 -13.44
N GLU A 234 24.60 2.04 -13.08
CA GLU A 234 26.00 2.17 -13.51
C GLU A 234 26.97 1.22 -12.79
N ILE A 235 26.53 0.53 -11.72
CA ILE A 235 27.39 -0.32 -10.90
C ILE A 235 27.35 -1.76 -11.42
N LYS A 236 28.49 -2.28 -11.88
CA LYS A 236 28.60 -3.68 -12.30
C LYS A 236 28.28 -4.61 -11.12
N GLY A 237 27.46 -5.62 -11.37
CA GLY A 237 27.01 -6.56 -10.33
C GLY A 237 25.66 -6.17 -9.69
N ILE A 238 25.10 -5.02 -10.06
CA ILE A 238 23.75 -4.62 -9.67
C ILE A 238 22.80 -4.71 -10.87
N GLN A 239 21.59 -5.20 -10.62
CA GLN A 239 20.51 -5.28 -11.59
C GLN A 239 19.33 -4.44 -11.11
N ILE A 240 19.02 -3.40 -11.85
CA ILE A 240 17.88 -2.51 -11.62
C ILE A 240 17.41 -1.94 -12.95
N ASN A 241 16.09 -1.72 -13.07
CA ASN A 241 15.54 -0.86 -14.10
C ASN A 241 15.11 0.47 -13.44
N PRO A 242 15.79 1.59 -13.68
CA PRO A 242 15.45 2.88 -13.07
C PRO A 242 14.05 3.39 -13.44
N ASP A 243 13.50 2.97 -14.58
CA ASP A 243 12.16 3.35 -15.01
C ASP A 243 11.07 2.67 -14.16
N ASP A 244 11.39 1.59 -13.45
CA ASP A 244 10.49 0.94 -12.50
C ASP A 244 10.38 1.68 -11.16
N VAL A 245 11.25 2.66 -10.90
CA VAL A 245 11.24 3.46 -9.67
C VAL A 245 10.32 4.67 -9.86
N GLU A 246 9.05 4.48 -9.56
CA GLU A 246 8.01 5.51 -9.76
C GLU A 246 7.90 6.47 -8.57
N THR A 247 8.21 6.01 -7.35
CA THR A 247 8.09 6.79 -6.12
C THR A 247 9.35 6.69 -5.26
N ASN A 248 9.21 6.42 -3.99
CA ASN A 248 10.30 6.43 -3.01
C ASN A 248 10.80 5.04 -2.60
N ILE A 249 10.36 3.97 -3.26
CA ILE A 249 10.81 2.60 -2.99
C ILE A 249 11.68 2.14 -4.15
N ILE A 250 12.88 1.66 -3.83
CA ILE A 250 13.84 1.13 -4.77
C ILE A 250 14.09 -0.34 -4.42
N ILE A 251 13.94 -1.23 -5.40
CA ILE A 251 14.30 -2.65 -5.28
C ILE A 251 15.32 -2.95 -6.36
N PHE A 252 16.45 -3.51 -5.98
CA PHE A 252 17.52 -3.92 -6.91
C PHE A 252 18.09 -5.27 -6.49
N SER A 253 18.65 -6.01 -7.45
CA SER A 253 19.24 -7.32 -7.20
C SER A 253 20.76 -7.29 -7.35
N LEU A 254 21.42 -8.18 -6.62
CA LEU A 254 22.87 -8.40 -6.59
C LEU A 254 23.20 -9.66 -7.37
N SER A 255 24.27 -9.63 -8.18
CA SER A 255 24.64 -10.76 -9.04
C SER A 255 25.64 -11.71 -8.38
N GLU A 256 26.49 -11.24 -7.46
CA GLU A 256 27.69 -11.96 -7.00
C GLU A 256 27.79 -12.14 -5.47
N MET A 257 26.86 -11.54 -4.70
CA MET A 257 26.83 -11.66 -3.24
C MET A 257 25.39 -11.73 -2.72
N SER A 258 25.23 -12.24 -1.49
CA SER A 258 23.92 -12.29 -0.87
C SER A 258 23.48 -10.91 -0.37
N SER A 259 22.15 -10.70 -0.32
CA SER A 259 21.56 -9.47 0.19
C SER A 259 21.90 -9.21 1.67
N HIS A 260 22.05 -10.27 2.46
CA HIS A 260 22.40 -10.18 3.87
C HIS A 260 23.86 -9.70 4.05
N GLU A 261 24.82 -10.31 3.33
CA GLU A 261 26.23 -9.91 3.35
C GLU A 261 26.42 -8.46 2.88
N PHE A 262 25.70 -8.09 1.82
CA PHE A 262 25.70 -6.72 1.32
C PHE A 262 25.16 -5.72 2.36
N ALA A 263 24.01 -6.01 2.97
CA ALA A 263 23.43 -5.14 3.97
C ALA A 263 24.29 -5.00 5.23
N GLU A 264 24.96 -6.07 5.66
CA GLU A 264 25.92 -6.06 6.76
C GLU A 264 27.14 -5.18 6.43
N SER A 265 27.73 -5.34 5.25
CA SER A 265 28.87 -4.54 4.77
C SER A 265 28.54 -3.04 4.67
N LEU A 266 27.29 -2.69 4.27
CA LEU A 266 26.83 -1.31 4.27
C LEU A 266 26.60 -0.77 5.68
N SER A 267 26.06 -1.60 6.57
CA SER A 267 25.79 -1.23 7.96
C SER A 267 27.08 -0.87 8.71
N GLU A 268 28.20 -1.55 8.42
CA GLU A 268 29.54 -1.19 8.93
C GLU A 268 30.00 0.21 8.53
N GLN A 269 29.41 0.77 7.47
CA GLN A 269 29.68 2.12 6.97
C GLN A 269 28.56 3.13 7.31
N ASP A 270 27.70 2.79 8.29
CA ASP A 270 26.57 3.61 8.74
C ASP A 270 25.54 3.90 7.63
N THR A 271 25.36 2.95 6.69
CA THR A 271 24.33 2.99 5.67
C THR A 271 23.47 1.74 5.77
N HIS A 272 22.16 1.92 5.94
CA HIS A 272 21.24 0.83 6.25
C HIS A 272 20.22 0.62 5.14
N MET A 273 20.16 -0.60 4.62
CA MET A 273 19.18 -1.05 3.65
C MET A 273 18.63 -2.41 4.08
N LEU A 274 17.44 -2.75 3.61
CA LEU A 274 16.76 -3.95 4.02
C LEU A 274 16.95 -5.07 2.99
N PRO A 275 17.51 -6.24 3.36
CA PRO A 275 17.39 -7.45 2.54
C PRO A 275 15.92 -7.73 2.24
N TRP A 276 15.60 -7.91 0.94
CA TRP A 276 14.23 -8.16 0.50
C TRP A 276 13.98 -9.66 0.28
N ASP A 277 14.94 -10.31 -0.31
CA ASP A 277 15.08 -11.76 -0.46
C ASP A 277 16.58 -12.09 -0.49
N ASP A 278 16.96 -13.32 -0.85
CA ASP A 278 18.35 -13.78 -0.80
C ASP A 278 19.32 -12.95 -1.67
N THR A 279 18.81 -12.33 -2.73
CA THR A 279 19.61 -11.59 -3.72
C THR A 279 19.19 -10.13 -3.91
N SER A 280 18.04 -9.73 -3.36
CA SER A 280 17.50 -8.39 -3.59
C SER A 280 17.55 -7.52 -2.34
N ILE A 281 17.74 -6.24 -2.55
CA ILE A 281 17.74 -5.19 -1.53
C ILE A 281 16.57 -4.25 -1.77
N ARG A 282 15.93 -3.83 -0.68
CA ARG A 282 14.94 -2.78 -0.68
C ARG A 282 15.47 -1.55 0.05
N ALA A 283 15.51 -0.42 -0.64
CA ALA A 283 15.81 0.89 -0.08
C ALA A 283 14.58 1.80 -0.16
N VAL A 284 14.46 2.74 0.78
CA VAL A 284 13.35 3.71 0.82
C VAL A 284 13.89 5.09 1.13
N THR A 285 13.75 6.02 0.18
CA THR A 285 14.05 7.41 0.44
C THR A 285 12.93 8.06 1.27
N ASN A 286 13.31 8.96 2.13
CA ASN A 286 12.41 9.65 3.05
C ASN A 286 13.02 10.98 3.52
N LEU A 287 12.29 11.74 4.32
CA LEU A 287 12.68 13.08 4.80
C LEU A 287 14.04 13.15 5.56
N MET A 288 14.58 12.00 5.96
CA MET A 288 15.88 11.93 6.66
C MET A 288 17.05 11.68 5.70
N VAL A 289 16.77 11.52 4.39
CA VAL A 289 17.79 11.16 3.39
C VAL A 289 17.95 12.31 2.40
N THR A 290 19.16 12.89 2.38
CA THR A 290 19.54 13.97 1.46
C THR A 290 20.21 13.45 0.20
N GLU A 291 20.31 14.29 -0.83
CA GLU A 291 21.04 13.98 -2.07
C GLU A 291 22.50 13.59 -1.79
N ASP A 292 23.20 14.32 -0.91
CA ASP A 292 24.61 14.03 -0.55
C ASP A 292 24.72 12.63 0.09
N GLN A 293 23.76 12.22 0.90
CA GLN A 293 23.73 10.88 1.49
C GLN A 293 23.48 9.80 0.44
N ILE A 294 22.66 10.06 -0.57
CA ILE A 294 22.47 9.17 -1.74
C ILE A 294 23.79 8.99 -2.49
N LEU A 295 24.50 10.07 -2.80
CA LEU A 295 25.79 10.01 -3.50
C LEU A 295 26.85 9.24 -2.67
N LYS A 296 26.88 9.48 -1.36
CA LYS A 296 27.75 8.73 -0.44
C LYS A 296 27.42 7.23 -0.45
N ALA A 297 26.13 6.87 -0.39
CA ALA A 297 25.69 5.47 -0.42
C ALA A 297 26.10 4.77 -1.74
N LEU A 298 25.97 5.44 -2.88
CA LEU A 298 26.42 4.91 -4.17
C LEU A 298 27.92 4.64 -4.22
N GLU A 299 28.73 5.52 -3.62
CA GLU A 299 30.18 5.30 -3.54
C GLU A 299 30.53 4.09 -2.66
N GLN A 300 29.87 3.95 -1.50
CA GLN A 300 30.05 2.79 -0.61
C GLN A 300 29.64 1.49 -1.30
N ILE A 301 28.52 1.49 -2.04
CA ILE A 301 28.06 0.33 -2.80
C ILE A 301 29.07 -0.07 -3.88
N ARG A 302 29.62 0.89 -4.64
CA ARG A 302 30.68 0.61 -5.63
C ARG A 302 31.88 -0.10 -5.00
N GLN A 303 32.32 0.35 -3.82
CA GLN A 303 33.45 -0.24 -3.11
C GLN A 303 33.17 -1.66 -2.60
N ILE A 304 31.94 -1.94 -2.17
CA ILE A 304 31.53 -3.27 -1.68
C ILE A 304 31.45 -4.27 -2.82
N VAL A 305 30.77 -3.91 -3.90
CA VAL A 305 30.51 -4.82 -5.04
C VAL A 305 31.76 -5.03 -5.91
N SER A 306 32.79 -4.17 -5.80
CA SER A 306 34.07 -4.31 -6.56
C SER A 306 35.06 -5.21 -5.88
N LYS A 307 34.82 -5.70 -4.66
CA LYS A 307 35.69 -6.62 -3.91
C LYS A 307 35.41 -8.07 -4.31
#